data_c340ef3867af47094c1c9692b1827ace
#
_entry.id   c340ef3867af47094c1c9692b1827ace
#
_cell.length_a   1.000
_cell.length_b   1.000
_cell.length_c   1.000
_cell.angle_alpha   90.00
_cell.angle_beta   90.00
_cell.angle_gamma   90.00
#
_symmetry.space_group_name_H-M   'P 1'
#
loop_
_entity.id
_entity.type
_entity.pdbx_description
1 polymer ?
#
loop_
_entity_poly.entity_id
_entity_poly.type
_entity_poly.pdbx_seq_one_letter_code
_entity_poly.pdbx_strand_id
1 'polypeptide(L)'
;CSARRRIAVAAATITLAALLAEQGVDAKAIGQMLAAVVFPWSLKFLGGPLVDGLRLPGGRRRPWILIAQMGMVGTLAGLSQVGLASPDQLTAWLLAHNVFAALQDVATDALAVDVMPDRERGRANGIMYGAKYGGTALGGAGLALLIQHFGWSIGTLVQAGVVAAIGAFPLFLREPNHDPL
;
A
#
# COMPACT_ATOMS: atom_id res chain seq x y z
N CYS A 1 11.49 21.92 20.72
CA CYS A 1 12.24 21.60 19.47
C CYS A 1 12.90 20.21 19.45
N SER A 2 13.03 19.52 20.60
CA SER A 2 13.73 18.22 20.69
C SER A 2 12.84 16.97 20.44
N ALA A 3 11.53 17.09 20.62
CA ALA A 3 10.59 15.96 20.39
C ALA A 3 10.41 15.64 18.89
N ARG A 4 10.47 16.65 18.02
CA ARG A 4 10.29 16.47 16.56
C ARG A 4 11.39 15.64 15.87
N ARG A 5 12.58 15.52 16.47
CA ARG A 5 13.70 14.75 15.88
C ARG A 5 13.65 13.23 16.10
N ARG A 6 12.82 12.73 17.03
CA ARG A 6 12.80 11.30 17.37
C ARG A 6 11.81 10.46 16.55
N ILE A 7 10.96 11.09 15.73
CA ILE A 7 9.88 10.41 14.98
C ILE A 7 10.35 9.90 13.61
N ALA A 8 11.57 10.21 13.19
CA ALA A 8 12.06 9.93 11.83
C ALA A 8 12.33 8.45 11.49
N VAL A 9 12.05 7.49 12.38
CA VAL A 9 12.48 6.09 12.20
C VAL A 9 11.33 5.08 12.20
N ALA A 10 10.08 5.52 12.23
CA ALA A 10 8.95 4.60 12.36
C ALA A 10 8.14 4.46 11.06
N ALA A 11 7.74 3.23 10.73
CA ALA A 11 6.86 2.91 9.61
C ALA A 11 5.63 3.83 9.55
N ALA A 12 5.09 4.08 8.36
CA ALA A 12 4.00 5.05 8.12
C ALA A 12 2.82 4.95 9.11
N THR A 13 2.49 3.74 9.57
CA THR A 13 1.44 3.48 10.57
C THR A 13 1.79 4.05 11.94
N ILE A 14 3.06 3.96 12.37
CA ILE A 14 3.54 4.48 13.65
C ILE A 14 3.64 6.01 13.57
N THR A 15 4.04 6.55 12.42
CA THR A 15 4.08 7.99 12.18
C THR A 15 2.68 8.61 12.26
N LEU A 16 1.67 7.96 11.67
CA LEU A 16 0.29 8.43 11.72
C LEU A 16 -0.26 8.39 13.16
N ALA A 17 -0.04 7.30 13.89
CA ALA A 17 -0.44 7.18 15.29
C ALA A 17 0.20 8.27 16.16
N ALA A 18 1.49 8.56 15.95
CA ALA A 18 2.20 9.62 16.65
C ALA A 18 1.64 11.02 16.32
N LEU A 19 1.34 11.29 15.05
CA LEU A 19 0.76 12.57 14.62
C LEU A 19 -0.65 12.78 15.21
N LEU A 20 -1.47 11.74 15.26
CA LEU A 20 -2.81 11.81 15.86
C LEU A 20 -2.74 11.98 17.38
N ALA A 21 -1.80 11.31 18.05
CA ALA A 21 -1.56 11.49 19.49
C ALA A 21 -1.08 12.92 19.81
N GLU A 22 -0.23 13.52 18.97
CA GLU A 22 0.17 14.93 19.10
C GLU A 22 -1.01 15.89 18.97
N GLN A 23 -2.06 15.52 18.23
CA GLN A 23 -3.29 16.28 18.09
C GLN A 23 -4.30 16.03 19.22
N GLY A 24 -3.96 15.20 20.20
CA GLY A 24 -4.80 14.91 21.34
C GLY A 24 -5.90 13.85 21.07
N VAL A 25 -5.79 13.09 19.99
CA VAL A 25 -6.70 11.96 19.73
C VAL A 25 -6.45 10.86 20.75
N ASP A 26 -7.52 10.35 21.36
CA ASP A 26 -7.44 9.31 22.38
C ASP A 26 -6.80 8.02 21.86
N ALA A 27 -5.96 7.39 22.68
CA ALA A 27 -5.23 6.17 22.34
C ALA A 27 -6.16 5.01 21.92
N LYS A 28 -7.35 4.93 22.52
CA LYS A 28 -8.37 3.93 22.15
C LYS A 28 -8.88 4.18 20.74
N ALA A 29 -9.17 5.43 20.37
CA ALA A 29 -9.63 5.79 19.04
C ALA A 29 -8.54 5.51 17.98
N ILE A 30 -7.28 5.82 18.28
CA ILE A 30 -6.14 5.49 17.42
C ILE A 30 -6.04 3.97 17.23
N GLY A 31 -6.15 3.18 18.31
CA GLY A 31 -6.11 1.72 18.25
C GLY A 31 -7.24 1.13 17.40
N GLN A 32 -8.46 1.63 17.54
CA GLN A 32 -9.61 1.21 16.72
C GLN A 32 -9.42 1.55 15.24
N MET A 33 -8.93 2.74 14.94
CA MET A 33 -8.60 3.15 13.58
C MET A 33 -7.54 2.23 12.95
N LEU A 34 -6.45 1.95 13.67
CA LEU A 34 -5.39 1.07 13.18
C LEU A 34 -5.90 -0.37 12.95
N ALA A 35 -6.73 -0.89 13.84
CA ALA A 35 -7.35 -2.20 13.67
C ALA A 35 -8.24 -2.27 12.43
N ALA A 36 -9.07 -1.24 12.21
CA ALA A 36 -9.92 -1.14 11.01
C ALA A 36 -9.09 -1.06 9.73
N VAL A 37 -8.04 -0.24 9.72
CA VAL A 37 -7.16 -0.04 8.55
C VAL A 37 -6.40 -1.31 8.17
N VAL A 38 -6.01 -2.14 9.14
CA VAL A 38 -5.30 -3.40 8.90
C VAL A 38 -6.24 -4.55 8.56
N PHE A 39 -7.53 -4.44 8.85
CA PHE A 39 -8.51 -5.51 8.64
C PHE A 39 -8.53 -6.10 7.21
N PRO A 40 -8.39 -5.32 6.10
CA PRO A 40 -8.35 -5.88 4.74
C PRO A 40 -7.23 -6.91 4.51
N TRP A 41 -6.12 -6.79 5.24
CA TRP A 41 -5.01 -7.76 5.16
C TRP A 41 -5.40 -9.14 5.71
N SER A 42 -6.32 -9.18 6.67
CA SER A 42 -6.88 -10.45 7.17
C SER A 42 -7.75 -11.17 6.14
N LEU A 43 -8.29 -10.42 5.17
CA LEU A 43 -9.14 -10.95 4.11
C LEU A 43 -8.38 -11.29 2.82
N LYS A 44 -7.03 -11.21 2.81
CA LYS A 44 -6.21 -11.54 1.63
C LYS A 44 -6.51 -12.92 1.02
N PHE A 45 -6.89 -13.90 1.84
CA PHE A 45 -7.23 -15.25 1.39
C PHE A 45 -8.41 -15.26 0.40
N LEU A 46 -9.31 -14.27 0.47
CA LEU A 46 -10.41 -14.11 -0.48
C LEU A 46 -9.95 -13.51 -1.81
N GLY A 47 -8.84 -12.77 -1.79
CA GLY A 47 -8.28 -12.13 -2.98
C GLY A 47 -7.76 -13.15 -4.02
N GLY A 48 -7.22 -14.28 -3.56
CA GLY A 48 -6.74 -15.35 -4.45
C GLY A 48 -7.85 -15.86 -5.39
N PRO A 49 -8.94 -16.43 -4.87
CA PRO A 49 -10.08 -16.86 -5.69
C PRO A 49 -10.68 -15.75 -6.56
N LEU A 50 -10.70 -14.50 -6.09
CA LEU A 50 -11.18 -13.36 -6.86
C LEU A 50 -10.31 -13.10 -8.10
N VAL A 51 -9.00 -13.01 -7.90
CA VAL A 51 -8.01 -12.71 -8.95
C VAL A 51 -7.87 -13.90 -9.92
N ASP A 52 -8.07 -15.14 -9.43
CA ASP A 52 -8.05 -16.37 -10.24
C ASP A 52 -9.34 -16.59 -11.03
N GLY A 53 -10.47 -16.27 -10.43
CA GLY A 53 -11.80 -16.56 -10.99
C GLY A 53 -12.25 -15.56 -12.04
N LEU A 54 -11.83 -14.29 -11.93
CA LEU A 54 -12.27 -13.23 -12.83
C LEU A 54 -11.16 -12.88 -13.83
N ARG A 55 -11.34 -13.27 -15.09
CA ARG A 55 -10.44 -12.90 -16.19
C ARG A 55 -10.86 -11.55 -16.76
N LEU A 56 -9.99 -10.56 -16.63
CA LEU A 56 -10.19 -9.23 -17.16
C LEU A 56 -9.49 -9.08 -18.54
N PRO A 57 -9.99 -8.21 -19.43
CA PRO A 57 -9.33 -7.90 -20.69
C PRO A 57 -7.89 -7.38 -20.45
N GLY A 58 -6.93 -7.88 -21.22
CA GLY A 58 -5.53 -7.43 -21.15
C GLY A 58 -4.58 -8.30 -20.34
N GLY A 59 -5.04 -9.46 -19.87
CA GLY A 59 -4.22 -10.45 -19.15
C GLY A 59 -4.92 -11.02 -17.92
N ARG A 60 -4.28 -12.00 -17.25
CA ARG A 60 -4.84 -12.65 -16.07
C ARG A 60 -4.57 -11.85 -14.78
N ARG A 61 -3.34 -11.39 -14.58
CA ARG A 61 -2.88 -10.72 -13.34
C ARG A 61 -2.69 -9.22 -13.51
N ARG A 62 -2.15 -8.81 -14.66
CA ARG A 62 -1.81 -7.42 -14.96
C ARG A 62 -2.98 -6.44 -14.78
N PRO A 63 -4.21 -6.69 -15.26
CA PRO A 63 -5.32 -5.76 -15.06
C PRO A 63 -5.65 -5.54 -13.58
N TRP A 64 -5.56 -6.61 -12.75
CA TRP A 64 -5.79 -6.52 -11.31
C TRP A 64 -4.77 -5.63 -10.61
N ILE A 65 -3.48 -5.77 -10.99
CA ILE A 65 -2.40 -4.93 -10.48
C ILE A 65 -2.66 -3.46 -10.85
N LEU A 66 -3.05 -3.18 -12.10
CA LEU A 66 -3.32 -1.82 -12.57
C LEU A 66 -4.54 -1.20 -11.88
N ILE A 67 -5.64 -1.93 -11.71
CA ILE A 67 -6.83 -1.47 -11.00
C ILE A 67 -6.49 -1.15 -9.55
N ALA A 68 -5.80 -2.06 -8.86
CA ALA A 68 -5.37 -1.85 -7.49
C ALA A 68 -4.46 -0.62 -7.38
N GLN A 69 -3.52 -0.46 -8.30
CA GLN A 69 -2.60 0.68 -8.35
C GLN A 69 -3.34 2.00 -8.55
N MET A 70 -4.29 2.06 -9.50
CA MET A 70 -5.12 3.26 -9.70
C MET A 70 -5.95 3.58 -8.46
N GLY A 71 -6.52 2.57 -7.80
CA GLY A 71 -7.23 2.72 -6.54
C GLY A 71 -6.33 3.28 -5.44
N MET A 72 -5.09 2.78 -5.32
CA MET A 72 -4.12 3.30 -4.35
C MET A 72 -3.74 4.76 -4.63
N VAL A 73 -3.51 5.13 -5.88
CA VAL A 73 -3.21 6.53 -6.26
C VAL A 73 -4.41 7.44 -5.96
N GLY A 74 -5.63 7.01 -6.34
CA GLY A 74 -6.85 7.76 -6.08
C GLY A 74 -7.11 7.96 -4.59
N THR A 75 -6.91 6.92 -3.77
CA THR A 75 -7.08 7.02 -2.31
C THR A 75 -6.03 7.90 -1.65
N LEU A 76 -4.78 7.90 -2.10
CA LEU A 76 -3.74 8.82 -1.62
C LEU A 76 -4.05 10.28 -2.03
N ALA A 77 -4.54 10.49 -3.25
CA ALA A 77 -5.00 11.80 -3.68
C ALA A 77 -6.20 12.30 -2.85
N GLY A 78 -7.15 11.41 -2.52
CA GLY A 78 -8.24 11.71 -1.59
C GLY A 78 -7.73 12.05 -0.19
N LEU A 79 -6.79 11.26 0.35
CA LEU A 79 -6.15 11.53 1.64
C LEU A 79 -5.46 12.89 1.71
N SER A 80 -4.93 13.40 0.60
CA SER A 80 -4.29 14.72 0.54
C SER A 80 -5.27 15.86 0.83
N GLN A 81 -6.56 15.65 0.58
CA GLN A 81 -7.63 16.63 0.80
C GLN A 81 -8.22 16.55 2.22
N VAL A 82 -7.96 15.45 2.92
CA VAL A 82 -8.47 15.20 4.28
C VAL A 82 -7.43 15.63 5.29
N GLY A 83 -7.81 16.54 6.19
CA GLY A 83 -6.96 16.94 7.29
C GLY A 83 -6.91 15.88 8.39
N LEU A 84 -5.84 15.92 9.19
CA LEU A 84 -5.68 15.04 10.36
C LEU A 84 -6.74 15.30 11.46
N ALA A 85 -7.48 16.41 11.36
CA ALA A 85 -8.56 16.78 12.29
C ALA A 85 -9.88 15.99 12.09
N SER A 86 -9.96 15.14 11.04
CA SER A 86 -11.15 14.34 10.74
C SER A 86 -10.85 12.83 10.81
N PRO A 87 -10.75 12.22 12.00
CA PRO A 87 -10.32 10.82 12.17
C PRO A 87 -11.17 9.81 11.42
N ASP A 88 -12.50 10.03 11.34
CA ASP A 88 -13.43 9.12 10.64
C ASP A 88 -13.19 9.11 9.13
N GLN A 89 -13.03 10.29 8.52
CA GLN A 89 -12.71 10.40 7.10
C GLN A 89 -11.33 9.83 6.80
N LEU A 90 -10.34 10.11 7.65
CA LEU A 90 -9.01 9.55 7.54
C LEU A 90 -9.04 8.03 7.59
N THR A 91 -9.79 7.45 8.54
CA THR A 91 -9.99 6.00 8.66
C THR A 91 -10.61 5.41 7.40
N ALA A 92 -11.66 6.02 6.86
CA ALA A 92 -12.33 5.54 5.66
C ALA A 92 -11.39 5.53 4.44
N TRP A 93 -10.62 6.60 4.22
CA TRP A 93 -9.67 6.67 3.11
C TRP A 93 -8.50 5.70 3.26
N LEU A 94 -7.99 5.53 4.48
CA LEU A 94 -6.91 4.57 4.77
C LEU A 94 -7.40 3.13 4.64
N LEU A 95 -8.63 2.84 5.07
CA LEU A 95 -9.25 1.52 4.88
C LEU A 95 -9.38 1.21 3.38
N ALA A 96 -9.92 2.15 2.59
CA ALA A 96 -10.04 2.00 1.15
C ALA A 96 -8.65 1.79 0.49
N HIS A 97 -7.64 2.56 0.91
CA HIS A 97 -6.27 2.39 0.44
C HIS A 97 -5.73 0.98 0.72
N ASN A 98 -5.94 0.46 1.93
CA ASN A 98 -5.48 -0.88 2.32
C ASN A 98 -6.23 -2.01 1.61
N VAL A 99 -7.49 -1.82 1.22
CA VAL A 99 -8.20 -2.78 0.34
C VAL A 99 -7.47 -2.91 -0.99
N PHE A 100 -7.14 -1.79 -1.65
CA PHE A 100 -6.39 -1.81 -2.91
C PHE A 100 -4.96 -2.33 -2.72
N ALA A 101 -4.29 -1.98 -1.63
CA ALA A 101 -2.95 -2.47 -1.32
C ALA A 101 -2.94 -3.99 -1.12
N ALA A 102 -3.91 -4.55 -0.39
CA ALA A 102 -4.06 -5.99 -0.20
C ALA A 102 -4.37 -6.72 -1.53
N LEU A 103 -5.23 -6.14 -2.38
CA LEU A 103 -5.52 -6.68 -3.71
C LEU A 103 -4.29 -6.68 -4.60
N GLN A 104 -3.50 -5.60 -4.61
CA GLN A 104 -2.26 -5.51 -5.38
C GLN A 104 -1.25 -6.56 -4.92
N ASP A 105 -1.10 -6.74 -3.61
CA ASP A 105 -0.17 -7.72 -3.03
C ASP A 105 -0.54 -9.14 -3.48
N VAL A 106 -1.83 -9.52 -3.42
CA VAL A 106 -2.32 -10.82 -3.91
C VAL A 106 -2.05 -10.99 -5.41
N ALA A 107 -2.37 -10.00 -6.23
CA ALA A 107 -2.19 -10.10 -7.69
C ALA A 107 -0.70 -10.17 -8.07
N THR A 108 0.17 -9.48 -7.34
CA THR A 108 1.63 -9.50 -7.56
C THR A 108 2.23 -10.82 -7.11
N ASP A 109 1.83 -11.35 -5.94
CA ASP A 109 2.27 -12.65 -5.45
C ASP A 109 1.87 -13.77 -6.44
N ALA A 110 0.62 -13.72 -6.95
CA ALA A 110 0.12 -14.66 -7.95
C ALA A 110 0.91 -14.56 -9.27
N LEU A 111 1.19 -13.34 -9.76
CA LEU A 111 2.01 -13.14 -10.96
C LEU A 111 3.42 -13.72 -10.77
N ALA A 112 4.02 -13.50 -9.60
CA ALA A 112 5.34 -14.03 -9.28
C ALA A 112 5.37 -15.57 -9.32
N VAL A 113 4.33 -16.24 -8.80
CA VAL A 113 4.19 -17.70 -8.87
C VAL A 113 4.03 -18.18 -10.32
N ASP A 114 3.24 -17.45 -11.14
CA ASP A 114 2.96 -17.83 -12.53
C ASP A 114 4.20 -17.72 -13.43
N VAL A 115 5.13 -16.79 -13.16
CA VAL A 115 6.30 -16.55 -14.03
C VAL A 115 7.59 -17.23 -13.55
N MET A 116 7.65 -17.70 -12.31
CA MET A 116 8.89 -18.24 -11.72
C MET A 116 8.94 -19.76 -11.73
N PRO A 117 10.07 -20.36 -12.18
CA PRO A 117 10.32 -21.79 -12.03
C PRO A 117 10.34 -22.21 -10.55
N ASP A 118 9.85 -23.42 -10.24
CA ASP A 118 9.75 -23.94 -8.88
C ASP A 118 11.06 -23.86 -8.08
N ARG A 119 12.18 -24.17 -8.74
CA ARG A 119 13.52 -24.13 -8.12
C ARG A 119 13.97 -22.75 -7.69
N GLU A 120 13.40 -21.69 -8.23
CA GLU A 120 13.79 -20.29 -7.95
C GLU A 120 12.83 -19.57 -7.01
N ARG A 121 11.67 -20.16 -6.72
CA ARG A 121 10.61 -19.55 -5.88
C ARG A 121 11.11 -19.14 -4.51
N GLY A 122 11.95 -19.95 -3.85
CA GLY A 122 12.49 -19.61 -2.53
C GLY A 122 13.37 -18.36 -2.54
N ARG A 123 14.29 -18.26 -3.54
CA ARG A 123 15.15 -17.09 -3.71
C ARG A 123 14.35 -15.84 -4.06
N ALA A 124 13.40 -15.98 -4.98
CA ALA A 124 12.54 -14.90 -5.42
C ALA A 124 11.68 -14.36 -4.27
N ASN A 125 11.05 -15.24 -3.49
CA ASN A 125 10.31 -14.85 -2.28
C ASN A 125 11.20 -14.07 -1.31
N GLY A 126 12.41 -14.52 -1.05
CA GLY A 126 13.35 -13.80 -0.18
C GLY A 126 13.63 -12.38 -0.68
N ILE A 127 13.84 -12.20 -1.99
CA ILE A 127 14.06 -10.88 -2.61
C ILE A 127 12.79 -10.02 -2.52
N MET A 128 11.61 -10.59 -2.81
CA MET A 128 10.32 -9.89 -2.76
C MET A 128 10.02 -9.39 -1.33
N TYR A 129 10.18 -10.24 -0.32
CA TYR A 129 10.00 -9.84 1.08
C TYR A 129 11.04 -8.82 1.53
N GLY A 130 12.30 -8.99 1.14
CA GLY A 130 13.36 -8.01 1.40
C GLY A 130 13.04 -6.64 0.80
N ALA A 131 12.60 -6.61 -0.46
CA ALA A 131 12.18 -5.38 -1.14
C ALA A 131 10.93 -4.77 -0.47
N LYS A 132 9.95 -5.60 -0.05
CA LYS A 132 8.74 -5.15 0.64
C LYS A 132 9.07 -4.48 1.98
N TYR A 133 9.85 -5.11 2.83
CA TYR A 133 10.21 -4.55 4.13
C TYR A 133 11.17 -3.35 4.00
N GLY A 134 12.14 -3.43 3.09
CA GLY A 134 13.01 -2.30 2.77
C GLY A 134 12.23 -1.10 2.24
N GLY A 135 11.30 -1.34 1.30
CA GLY A 135 10.41 -0.33 0.75
C GLY A 135 9.49 0.29 1.81
N THR A 136 8.97 -0.52 2.74
CA THR A 136 8.14 -0.04 3.85
C THR A 136 8.95 0.86 4.80
N ALA A 137 10.16 0.47 5.14
CA ALA A 137 11.03 1.26 6.02
C ALA A 137 11.44 2.59 5.37
N LEU A 138 11.92 2.55 4.12
CA LEU A 138 12.35 3.73 3.38
C LEU A 138 11.16 4.65 3.03
N GLY A 139 10.05 4.07 2.58
CA GLY A 139 8.83 4.81 2.24
C GLY A 139 8.19 5.45 3.47
N GLY A 140 8.13 4.74 4.59
CA GLY A 140 7.62 5.28 5.86
C GLY A 140 8.46 6.41 6.40
N ALA A 141 9.79 6.23 6.44
CA ALA A 141 10.72 7.29 6.88
C ALA A 141 10.69 8.49 5.92
N GLY A 142 10.69 8.24 4.61
CA GLY A 142 10.60 9.29 3.59
C GLY A 142 9.31 10.10 3.69
N LEU A 143 8.16 9.41 3.86
CA LEU A 143 6.88 10.08 4.05
C LEU A 143 6.85 10.92 5.33
N ALA A 144 7.39 10.39 6.44
CA ALA A 144 7.48 11.14 7.69
C ALA A 144 8.28 12.45 7.53
N LEU A 145 9.41 12.39 6.84
CA LEU A 145 10.23 13.57 6.54
C LEU A 145 9.49 14.55 5.62
N LEU A 146 8.81 14.07 4.59
CA LEU A 146 8.03 14.91 3.70
C LEU A 146 6.89 15.62 4.44
N ILE A 147 6.15 14.90 5.28
CA ILE A 147 5.07 15.50 6.10
C ILE A 147 5.63 16.52 7.07
N GLN A 148 6.78 16.26 7.68
CA GLN A 148 7.41 17.15 8.62
C GLN A 148 7.86 18.49 7.96
N HIS A 149 8.36 18.44 6.73
CA HIS A 149 8.88 19.61 6.03
C HIS A 149 7.82 20.34 5.19
N PHE A 150 6.92 19.61 4.56
CA PHE A 150 5.99 20.16 3.56
C PHE A 150 4.51 20.01 3.94
N GLY A 151 4.23 19.35 5.06
CA GLY A 151 2.86 19.11 5.54
C GLY A 151 2.22 17.87 4.95
N TRP A 152 1.05 17.51 5.50
CA TRP A 152 0.30 16.29 5.19
C TRP A 152 -0.08 16.16 3.73
N SER A 153 -0.71 17.19 3.15
CA SER A 153 -1.22 17.17 1.77
C SER A 153 -0.10 16.95 0.74
N ILE A 154 1.02 17.64 0.89
CA ILE A 154 2.15 17.50 -0.05
C ILE A 154 2.80 16.13 0.13
N GLY A 155 3.00 15.67 1.37
CA GLY A 155 3.57 14.35 1.64
C GLY A 155 2.76 13.21 1.00
N THR A 156 1.44 13.23 1.14
CA THR A 156 0.54 12.22 0.56
C THR A 156 0.46 12.31 -0.97
N LEU A 157 0.51 13.51 -1.56
CA LEU A 157 0.56 13.67 -3.02
C LEU A 157 1.88 13.18 -3.62
N VAL A 158 3.01 13.46 -2.98
CA VAL A 158 4.32 12.92 -3.41
C VAL A 158 4.29 11.40 -3.36
N GLN A 159 3.73 10.80 -2.30
CA GLN A 159 3.58 9.36 -2.21
C GLN A 159 2.67 8.82 -3.31
N ALA A 160 1.55 9.49 -3.65
CA ALA A 160 0.70 9.12 -4.76
C ALA A 160 1.48 9.13 -6.08
N GLY A 161 2.32 10.13 -6.31
CA GLY A 161 3.21 10.22 -7.48
C GLY A 161 4.21 9.08 -7.56
N VAL A 162 4.84 8.71 -6.44
CA VAL A 162 5.76 7.56 -6.36
C VAL A 162 5.02 6.25 -6.68
N VAL A 163 3.85 6.05 -6.07
CA VAL A 163 3.00 4.86 -6.33
C VAL A 163 2.59 4.82 -7.80
N ALA A 164 2.19 5.96 -8.41
CA ALA A 164 1.86 6.03 -9.84
C ALA A 164 3.06 5.69 -10.74
N ALA A 165 4.24 6.20 -10.42
CA ALA A 165 5.46 5.91 -11.17
C ALA A 165 5.84 4.42 -11.13
N ILE A 166 5.76 3.79 -9.95
CA ILE A 166 5.96 2.34 -9.79
C ILE A 166 4.87 1.56 -10.55
N GLY A 167 3.63 2.04 -10.51
CA GLY A 167 2.48 1.45 -11.20
C GLY A 167 2.55 1.51 -12.73
N ALA A 168 3.43 2.33 -13.29
CA ALA A 168 3.71 2.31 -14.72
C ALA A 168 4.52 1.06 -15.16
N PHE A 169 5.28 0.44 -14.24
CA PHE A 169 6.12 -0.71 -14.56
C PHE A 169 5.34 -1.92 -15.12
N PRO A 170 4.19 -2.35 -14.56
CA PRO A 170 3.38 -3.42 -15.11
C PRO A 170 2.88 -3.18 -16.53
N LEU A 171 2.83 -1.92 -17.02
CA LEU A 171 2.45 -1.61 -18.39
C LEU A 171 3.44 -2.17 -19.41
N PHE A 172 4.70 -2.32 -19.03
CA PHE A 172 5.77 -2.84 -19.87
C PHE A 172 5.96 -4.36 -19.73
N LEU A 173 5.34 -5.00 -18.73
CA LEU A 173 5.39 -6.45 -18.55
C LEU A 173 4.45 -7.13 -19.55
N ARG A 174 4.98 -8.15 -20.24
CA ARG A 174 4.16 -9.09 -21.01
C ARG A 174 3.90 -10.33 -20.16
N GLU A 175 2.63 -10.64 -19.89
CA GLU A 175 2.28 -11.92 -19.28
C GLU A 175 2.55 -13.04 -20.30
N PRO A 176 3.12 -14.18 -19.89
CA PRO A 176 3.18 -15.37 -20.73
C PRO A 176 1.76 -15.76 -21.11
N ASN A 177 1.51 -15.98 -22.40
CA ASN A 177 0.24 -16.57 -22.85
C ASN A 177 0.22 -18.02 -22.34
N HIS A 178 -0.43 -18.26 -21.22
CA HIS A 178 -0.84 -19.61 -20.87
C HIS A 178 -2.13 -19.89 -21.65
N ASP A 179 -2.01 -20.59 -22.78
CA ASP A 179 -3.15 -21.22 -23.39
C ASP A 179 -3.82 -22.14 -22.35
N PRO A 180 -5.16 -22.09 -22.23
CA PRO A 180 -5.86 -23.00 -21.34
C PRO A 180 -5.71 -24.42 -21.88
N LEU A 181 -5.09 -25.31 -21.08
CA LEU A 181 -5.26 -26.74 -21.22
C LEU A 181 -6.70 -27.12 -20.89
#